data_bd5834edc6ff96b44804414e6a3bd74a
#
_entry.id   bd5834edc6ff96b44804414e6a3bd74a
#
_cell.length_a   1.000
_cell.length_b   1.000
_cell.length_c   1.000
_cell.angle_alpha   90.00
_cell.angle_beta   90.00
_cell.angle_gamma   90.00
#
_symmetry.space_group_name_H-M   'P 1'
#
loop_
_entity.id
_entity.type
_entity.pdbx_description
1 polymer ?
#
loop_
_entity_poly.entity_id
_entity_poly.type
_entity_poly.pdbx_seq_one_letter_code
_entity_poly.pdbx_strand_id
1 'polypeptide(L)'
;MIYQIEITTRAAKELKKLSGDIKLKIEEKIQELSNNPRFNGVVKLEGEEDTYRIGVGKYRILYEIKDDLLIVKIIKVSHRRDVYRRK
;
A
#
# COMPACT_ATOMS: atom_id res chain seq x y z
N MET A 1 11.17 -0.97 -15.07
CA MET A 1 10.43 0.29 -15.04
C MET A 1 10.19 0.73 -13.62
N ILE A 2 10.26 2.02 -13.39
CA ILE A 2 10.09 2.53 -12.05
C ILE A 2 8.83 3.38 -11.98
N TYR A 3 7.98 3.05 -11.03
CA TYR A 3 6.77 3.80 -10.79
C TYR A 3 7.04 4.89 -9.78
N GLN A 4 6.38 6.04 -9.97
CA GLN A 4 6.45 7.11 -9.01
C GLN A 4 5.45 6.82 -7.88
N ILE A 5 5.86 7.07 -6.64
CA ILE A 5 5.00 6.80 -5.50
C ILE A 5 4.26 8.08 -5.12
N GLU A 6 2.94 7.98 -5.05
CA GLU A 6 2.11 9.04 -4.50
C GLU A 6 1.47 8.53 -3.22
N ILE A 7 1.34 9.40 -2.25
CA ILE A 7 0.77 9.01 -0.96
C ILE A 7 -0.39 9.95 -0.65
N THR A 8 -1.58 9.39 -0.45
CA THR A 8 -2.73 10.22 -0.12
C THR A 8 -2.55 10.86 1.24
N THR A 9 -3.31 11.90 1.50
CA THR A 9 -3.29 12.55 2.80
C THR A 9 -3.61 11.55 3.91
N ARG A 10 -4.58 10.70 3.67
CA ARG A 10 -4.96 9.69 4.65
C ARG A 10 -3.80 8.74 4.95
N ALA A 11 -3.18 8.22 3.89
CA ALA A 11 -2.08 7.29 4.08
C ALA A 11 -0.90 7.96 4.77
N ALA A 12 -0.63 9.22 4.43
CA ALA A 12 0.46 9.95 5.07
C ALA A 12 0.21 10.07 6.57
N LYS A 13 -1.02 10.36 6.95
CA LYS A 13 -1.34 10.46 8.37
C LYS A 13 -1.21 9.13 9.07
N GLU A 14 -1.63 8.06 8.40
CA GLU A 14 -1.51 6.73 8.99
C GLU A 14 -0.05 6.35 9.19
N LEU A 15 0.79 6.67 8.21
CA LEU A 15 2.21 6.39 8.32
C LEU A 15 2.85 7.14 9.49
N LYS A 16 2.42 8.37 9.71
CA LYS A 16 2.98 9.17 10.80
C LYS A 16 2.71 8.56 12.17
N LYS A 17 1.62 7.82 12.29
CA LYS A 17 1.27 7.21 13.57
C LYS A 17 2.08 5.96 13.86
N LEU A 18 2.76 5.43 12.88
CA LEU A 18 3.56 4.23 13.07
C LEU A 18 4.92 4.59 13.64
N SER A 19 5.52 3.63 14.31
CA SER A 19 6.86 3.85 14.86
C SER A 19 7.61 2.53 14.86
N GLY A 20 8.93 2.63 15.11
CA GLY A 20 9.76 1.46 15.26
C GLY A 20 9.91 0.67 13.99
N ASP A 21 10.08 -0.62 14.16
CA ASP A 21 10.38 -1.52 13.05
C ASP A 21 9.27 -1.59 12.03
N ILE A 22 8.02 -1.51 12.49
CA ILE A 22 6.93 -1.67 11.53
C ILE A 22 6.89 -0.50 10.55
N LYS A 23 7.21 0.69 11.01
CA LYS A 23 7.24 1.84 10.11
C LYS A 23 8.30 1.64 9.04
N LEU A 24 9.47 1.18 9.44
CA LEU A 24 10.55 0.93 8.48
C LEU A 24 10.16 -0.13 7.49
N LYS A 25 9.55 -1.21 7.96
CA LYS A 25 9.17 -2.29 7.06
C LYS A 25 8.13 -1.84 6.05
N ILE A 26 7.19 -1.01 6.48
CA ILE A 26 6.17 -0.52 5.57
C ILE A 26 6.77 0.42 4.56
N GLU A 27 7.68 1.30 4.99
CA GLU A 27 8.34 2.21 4.06
C GLU A 27 9.18 1.44 3.05
N GLU A 28 9.85 0.39 3.47
CA GLU A 28 10.61 -0.44 2.56
C GLU A 28 9.71 -1.12 1.54
N LYS A 29 8.57 -1.60 2.00
CA LYS A 29 7.64 -2.25 1.09
C LYS A 29 7.12 -1.27 0.04
N ILE A 30 6.82 -0.05 0.46
CA ILE A 30 6.37 0.96 -0.48
C ILE A 30 7.45 1.22 -1.53
N GLN A 31 8.72 1.25 -1.13
CA GLN A 31 9.80 1.42 -2.11
C GLN A 31 9.87 0.25 -3.07
N GLU A 32 9.64 -0.95 -2.57
CA GLU A 32 9.63 -2.12 -3.45
C GLU A 32 8.51 -2.03 -4.48
N LEU A 33 7.37 -1.47 -4.09
CA LEU A 33 6.27 -1.31 -5.02
C LEU A 33 6.63 -0.37 -6.16
N SER A 34 7.55 0.53 -5.94
CA SER A 34 8.03 1.42 -7.00
C SER A 34 8.68 0.63 -8.13
N ASN A 35 9.38 -0.43 -7.79
CA ASN A 35 10.04 -1.25 -8.80
C ASN A 35 9.13 -2.31 -9.39
N ASN A 36 8.28 -2.89 -8.56
CA ASN A 36 7.40 -3.98 -9.01
C ASN A 36 6.12 -3.98 -8.20
N PRO A 37 5.12 -3.24 -8.65
CA PRO A 37 3.88 -3.13 -7.86
C PRO A 37 3.02 -4.39 -7.86
N ARG A 38 3.36 -5.37 -8.70
CA ARG A 38 2.57 -6.60 -8.79
C ARG A 38 3.38 -7.84 -8.45
N PHE A 39 4.28 -7.73 -7.47
CA PHE A 39 5.09 -8.91 -7.14
C PHE A 39 4.24 -9.91 -6.34
N ASN A 40 4.82 -11.07 -6.07
CA ASN A 40 4.12 -12.14 -5.35
C ASN A 40 3.63 -11.64 -4.01
N GLY A 41 2.41 -12.06 -3.66
CA GLY A 41 1.86 -11.69 -2.38
C GLY A 41 0.88 -10.55 -2.43
N VAL A 42 0.80 -9.81 -3.56
CA VAL A 42 -0.21 -8.77 -3.65
C VAL A 42 -1.54 -9.41 -4.07
N VAL A 43 -2.62 -8.79 -3.65
CA VAL A 43 -3.97 -9.27 -3.95
C VAL A 43 -4.74 -8.16 -4.63
N LYS A 44 -5.25 -8.44 -5.82
CA LYS A 44 -6.09 -7.49 -6.52
C LYS A 44 -7.48 -7.52 -5.89
N LEU A 45 -8.03 -6.34 -5.64
CA LEU A 45 -9.35 -6.27 -5.03
C LEU A 45 -10.43 -6.52 -6.08
N GLU A 46 -11.39 -7.34 -5.70
CA GLU A 46 -12.50 -7.64 -6.57
C GLU A 46 -13.35 -6.40 -6.79
N GLY A 47 -13.74 -6.18 -8.04
CA GLY A 47 -14.57 -5.03 -8.36
C GLY A 47 -13.83 -3.73 -8.50
N GLU A 48 -12.52 -3.74 -8.25
CA GLU A 48 -11.69 -2.54 -8.35
C GLU A 48 -10.57 -2.84 -9.32
N GLU A 49 -10.60 -2.21 -10.46
CA GLU A 49 -9.69 -2.58 -11.54
C GLU A 49 -8.23 -2.38 -11.21
N ASP A 50 -7.91 -1.27 -10.58
CA ASP A 50 -6.52 -0.90 -10.39
C ASP A 50 -6.08 -0.96 -8.93
N THR A 51 -6.89 -1.54 -8.08
CA THR A 51 -6.65 -1.48 -6.64
C THR A 51 -6.13 -2.82 -6.13
N TYR A 52 -5.08 -2.74 -5.34
CA TYR A 52 -4.39 -3.91 -4.81
C TYR A 52 -4.11 -3.70 -3.33
N ARG A 53 -3.84 -4.80 -2.66
CA ARG A 53 -3.41 -4.71 -1.27
C ARG A 53 -2.27 -5.69 -1.03
N ILE A 54 -1.45 -5.37 -0.04
CA ILE A 54 -0.38 -6.26 0.36
C ILE A 54 -0.23 -6.17 1.88
N GLY A 55 0.08 -7.31 2.49
CA GLY A 55 0.29 -7.37 3.92
C GLY A 55 1.73 -7.13 4.30
N VAL A 56 1.94 -6.41 5.39
CA VAL A 56 3.25 -6.21 5.99
C VAL A 56 3.08 -6.42 7.48
N GLY A 57 3.48 -7.59 7.97
CA GLY A 57 3.21 -7.93 9.34
C GLY A 57 1.72 -7.92 9.61
N LYS A 58 1.31 -7.16 10.60
CA LYS A 58 -0.11 -7.05 10.95
C LYS A 58 -0.80 -5.90 10.26
N TYR A 59 -0.14 -5.28 9.28
CA TYR A 59 -0.69 -4.14 8.57
C TYR A 59 -0.97 -4.50 7.13
N ARG A 60 -1.80 -3.70 6.50
CA ARG A 60 -2.13 -3.83 5.08
C ARG A 60 -1.94 -2.50 4.41
N ILE A 61 -1.36 -2.54 3.22
CA ILE A 61 -1.22 -1.36 2.39
C ILE A 61 -2.21 -1.51 1.23
N LEU A 62 -3.08 -0.53 1.08
CA LEU A 62 -4.01 -0.49 -0.04
C LEU A 62 -3.50 0.54 -1.03
N TYR A 63 -3.38 0.15 -2.30
CA TYR A 63 -2.80 1.05 -3.28
C TYR A 63 -3.40 0.81 -4.65
N GLU A 64 -3.27 1.82 -5.50
CA GLU A 64 -3.69 1.76 -6.89
C GLU A 64 -2.47 1.80 -7.79
N ILE A 65 -2.56 1.09 -8.92
CA ILE A 65 -1.50 1.10 -9.92
C ILE A 65 -2.04 1.79 -11.15
N LYS A 66 -1.39 2.88 -11.53
CA LYS A 66 -1.75 3.62 -12.74
C LYS A 66 -0.67 3.38 -13.77
N ASP A 67 -0.85 2.34 -14.57
CA ASP A 67 0.18 1.95 -15.52
C ASP A 67 0.45 3.03 -16.56
N ASP A 68 -0.58 3.69 -17.02
CA ASP A 68 -0.43 4.75 -18.03
C ASP A 68 0.51 5.84 -17.57
N LEU A 69 0.47 6.14 -16.29
CA LEU A 69 1.22 7.25 -15.72
C LEU A 69 2.45 6.78 -14.97
N LEU A 70 2.62 5.48 -14.84
CA LEU A 70 3.70 4.90 -14.05
C LEU A 70 3.66 5.42 -12.62
N ILE A 71 2.47 5.37 -12.01
CA ILE A 71 2.26 5.83 -10.65
C ILE A 71 1.69 4.70 -9.80
N VAL A 72 2.21 4.58 -8.59
CA VAL A 72 1.63 3.74 -7.55
C VAL A 72 1.14 4.70 -6.47
N LYS A 73 -0.16 4.69 -6.24
CA LYS A 73 -0.78 5.62 -5.29
C LYS A 73 -1.14 4.86 -4.03
N ILE A 74 -0.49 5.22 -2.93
CA ILE A 74 -0.77 4.59 -1.64
C ILE A 74 -1.99 5.24 -1.03
N ILE A 75 -3.06 4.45 -0.88
CA ILE A 75 -4.34 4.99 -0.46
C ILE A 75 -4.54 4.89 1.04
N LYS A 76 -4.07 3.80 1.62
CA LYS A 76 -4.41 3.51 3.00
C LYS A 76 -3.38 2.56 3.59
N VAL A 77 -3.03 2.79 4.83
CA VAL A 77 -2.17 1.88 5.60
C VAL A 77 -2.91 1.61 6.90
N SER A 78 -3.36 0.38 7.10
CA SER A 78 -4.16 0.10 8.28
C SER A 78 -3.79 -1.24 8.89
N HIS A 79 -4.04 -1.35 10.18
CA HIS A 79 -3.86 -2.60 10.89
C HIS A 79 -4.86 -3.60 10.32
N ARG A 80 -4.45 -4.85 10.18
CA ARG A 80 -5.32 -5.85 9.56
C ARG A 80 -6.64 -6.00 10.32
N ARG A 81 -6.62 -5.76 11.61
CA ARG A 81 -7.83 -5.81 12.42
C ARG A 81 -8.84 -4.79 11.93
N ASP A 82 -8.38 -3.60 11.58
CA ASP A 82 -9.27 -2.55 11.11
C ASP A 82 -9.88 -2.90 9.76
N VAL A 83 -9.12 -3.58 8.91
CA VAL A 83 -9.63 -3.98 7.62
C VAL A 83 -10.84 -4.89 7.77
N TYR A 84 -10.77 -5.79 8.71
CA TYR A 84 -11.85 -6.78 8.87
C TYR A 84 -13.04 -6.26 9.66
N ARG A 85 -12.91 -5.12 10.30
CA ARG A 85 -13.98 -4.62 11.13
C ARG A 85 -14.98 -3.79 10.38
N ARG A 86 -14.66 -3.35 9.20
CA ARG A 86 -15.59 -2.54 8.49
C ARG A 86 -16.76 -3.35 8.04
N LYS A 87 -17.73 -2.72 7.72
CA LYS A 87 -18.89 -3.43 7.31
C LYS A 87 -19.67 -2.72 6.29
#